data_7cbc44d7d3c2b767f5a909d3ee95644f
#
_entry.id   7cbc44d7d3c2b767f5a909d3ee95644f
#
_cell.length_a   1.000
_cell.length_b   1.000
_cell.length_c   1.000
_cell.angle_alpha   90.00
_cell.angle_beta   90.00
_cell.angle_gamma   90.00
#
_symmetry.space_group_name_H-M   'P 1'
#
loop_
_entity.id
_entity.type
_entity.pdbx_description
1 polymer ?
#
loop_
_entity_poly.entity_id
_entity_poly.type
_entity_poly.pdbx_seq_one_letter_code
_entity_poly.pdbx_strand_id
1 'polypeptide(L)'
;MNRMDRLRHFLHERGLSGIFIKGLSSIRYFTGFSGDDSLIFIDNKQAVVITDSRYTLQAAAQAAECMVLEHTDGLWEAIGKLNLSGEKFAFDGDCFSYHDFQCLSSQLRDSIFSNVSLVGLRSIKDEEEITLIKKAVEISDKAFEFMLDNLHEGMRETEAAALLEYEMRRLGSEGVSFPT
;
A
#
# COMPACT_ATOMS: atom_id res chain seq x y z
N MET A 1 -17.32 10.12 4.94
CA MET A 1 -17.16 8.67 4.65
C MET A 1 -15.68 8.38 4.66
N ASN A 2 -15.21 7.49 5.51
CA ASN A 2 -13.79 7.14 5.60
C ASN A 2 -13.32 6.31 4.39
N ARG A 3 -12.01 6.02 4.27
CA ARG A 3 -11.43 5.31 3.12
C ARG A 3 -11.97 3.88 2.98
N MET A 4 -12.12 3.19 4.11
CA MET A 4 -12.65 1.82 4.15
C MET A 4 -14.12 1.78 3.71
N ASP A 5 -14.94 2.74 4.15
CA ASP A 5 -16.35 2.84 3.75
C ASP A 5 -16.49 3.12 2.25
N ARG A 6 -15.60 3.97 1.68
CA ARG A 6 -15.58 4.22 0.23
C ARG A 6 -15.28 2.96 -0.57
N LEU A 7 -14.34 2.14 -0.08
CA LEU A 7 -14.02 0.86 -0.71
C LEU A 7 -15.18 -0.12 -0.61
N ARG A 8 -15.81 -0.25 0.55
CA ARG A 8 -16.98 -1.11 0.74
C ARG A 8 -18.16 -0.70 -0.14
N HIS A 9 -18.41 0.61 -0.27
CA HIS A 9 -19.41 1.13 -1.18
C HIS A 9 -19.08 0.79 -2.65
N PHE A 10 -17.82 0.97 -3.06
CA PHE A 10 -17.34 0.60 -4.40
C PHE A 10 -17.56 -0.89 -4.70
N LEU A 11 -17.32 -1.79 -3.73
CA LEU A 11 -17.56 -3.21 -3.86
C LEU A 11 -19.06 -3.51 -3.99
N HIS A 12 -19.86 -2.90 -3.14
CA HIS A 12 -21.33 -3.07 -3.13
C HIS A 12 -21.96 -2.67 -4.48
N GLU A 13 -21.61 -1.51 -5.03
CA GLU A 13 -22.12 -1.04 -6.34
C GLU A 13 -21.81 -2.01 -7.49
N ARG A 14 -20.75 -2.82 -7.36
CA ARG A 14 -20.31 -3.79 -8.36
C ARG A 14 -20.76 -5.22 -8.09
N GLY A 15 -21.51 -5.43 -7.02
CA GLY A 15 -21.94 -6.76 -6.60
C GLY A 15 -20.79 -7.68 -6.24
N LEU A 16 -19.70 -7.12 -5.68
CA LEU A 16 -18.50 -7.85 -5.27
C LEU A 16 -18.57 -8.18 -3.80
N SER A 17 -18.23 -9.41 -3.45
CA SER A 17 -18.26 -9.94 -2.08
C SER A 17 -17.06 -9.47 -1.25
N GLY A 18 -15.93 -9.14 -1.89
CA GLY A 18 -14.72 -8.66 -1.25
C GLY A 18 -13.62 -8.41 -2.26
N ILE A 19 -12.48 -7.93 -1.77
CA ILE A 19 -11.31 -7.60 -2.59
C ILE A 19 -10.01 -8.07 -1.95
N PHE A 20 -9.08 -8.53 -2.79
CA PHE A 20 -7.69 -8.80 -2.44
C PHE A 20 -6.80 -7.68 -2.95
N ILE A 21 -5.94 -7.13 -2.07
CA ILE A 21 -5.07 -5.99 -2.36
C ILE A 21 -3.64 -6.37 -2.00
N LYS A 22 -2.69 -6.19 -2.94
CA LYS A 22 -1.27 -6.50 -2.76
C LYS A 22 -0.34 -5.29 -2.90
N GLY A 23 -0.77 -4.23 -3.56
CA GLY A 23 0.07 -3.04 -3.77
C GLY A 23 0.28 -2.21 -2.51
N LEU A 24 1.53 -1.94 -2.14
CA LEU A 24 1.90 -1.18 -0.93
C LEU A 24 1.14 0.14 -0.79
N SER A 25 0.99 0.91 -1.86
CA SER A 25 0.28 2.18 -1.85
C SER A 25 -1.21 2.01 -1.49
N SER A 26 -1.86 0.98 -2.04
CA SER A 26 -3.26 0.67 -1.74
C SER A 26 -3.40 0.10 -0.33
N ILE A 27 -2.49 -0.76 0.09
CA ILE A 27 -2.45 -1.32 1.45
C ILE A 27 -2.34 -0.18 2.47
N ARG A 28 -1.31 0.67 2.34
CA ARG A 28 -1.10 1.83 3.24
C ARG A 28 -2.30 2.77 3.24
N TYR A 29 -2.89 3.03 2.08
CA TYR A 29 -4.03 3.92 1.96
C TYR A 29 -5.27 3.44 2.72
N PHE A 30 -5.61 2.15 2.62
CA PHE A 30 -6.82 1.61 3.24
C PHE A 30 -6.63 1.17 4.69
N THR A 31 -5.42 0.77 5.09
CA THR A 31 -5.18 0.15 6.41
C THR A 31 -4.19 0.91 7.28
N GLY A 32 -3.39 1.82 6.71
CA GLY A 32 -2.25 2.44 7.38
C GLY A 32 -0.99 1.57 7.45
N PHE A 33 -1.09 0.27 7.12
CA PHE A 33 0.03 -0.66 7.18
C PHE A 33 1.08 -0.34 6.11
N SER A 34 2.35 -0.28 6.52
CA SER A 34 3.47 0.09 5.65
C SER A 34 4.53 -1.01 5.51
N GLY A 35 4.27 -2.20 6.01
CA GLY A 35 5.17 -3.35 5.86
C GLY A 35 5.10 -3.95 4.45
N ASP A 36 6.20 -4.56 4.07
CA ASP A 36 6.31 -5.37 2.85
C ASP A 36 5.64 -6.75 3.02
N ASP A 37 5.64 -7.54 1.96
CA ASP A 37 5.25 -8.95 1.95
C ASP A 37 3.90 -9.21 2.62
N SER A 38 2.88 -8.56 2.10
CA SER A 38 1.53 -8.63 2.64
C SER A 38 0.46 -8.72 1.56
N LEU A 39 -0.66 -9.30 1.96
CA LEU A 39 -1.91 -9.34 1.21
C LEU A 39 -3.03 -8.87 2.12
N ILE A 40 -3.87 -8.00 1.63
CA ILE A 40 -5.05 -7.54 2.37
C ILE A 40 -6.29 -8.16 1.76
N PHE A 41 -7.17 -8.66 2.62
CA PHE A 41 -8.53 -9.01 2.24
C PHE A 41 -9.52 -8.06 2.94
N ILE A 42 -10.45 -7.49 2.18
CA ILE A 42 -11.49 -6.60 2.70
C ILE A 42 -12.85 -7.01 2.13
N ASP A 43 -13.82 -7.17 3.00
CA ASP A 43 -15.23 -7.32 2.66
C ASP A 43 -16.11 -6.40 3.52
N ASN A 44 -17.43 -6.61 3.48
CA ASN A 44 -18.37 -5.80 4.27
C ASN A 44 -18.30 -6.03 5.78
N LYS A 45 -17.67 -7.13 6.23
CA LYS A 45 -17.65 -7.57 7.63
C LYS A 45 -16.27 -7.46 8.26
N GLN A 46 -15.22 -7.67 7.48
CA GLN A 46 -13.86 -7.78 7.99
C GLN A 46 -12.86 -7.06 7.07
N ALA A 47 -11.75 -6.71 7.66
CA ALA A 47 -10.53 -6.33 6.96
C ALA A 47 -9.39 -7.12 7.60
N VAL A 48 -8.61 -7.84 6.80
CA VAL A 48 -7.56 -8.75 7.27
C VAL A 48 -6.25 -8.43 6.59
N VAL A 49 -5.22 -8.17 7.38
CA VAL A 49 -3.82 -8.08 6.92
C VAL A 49 -3.20 -9.46 7.07
N ILE A 50 -2.85 -10.08 5.96
CA ILE A 50 -2.10 -11.34 5.93
C ILE A 50 -0.64 -10.98 5.74
N THR A 51 0.23 -11.38 6.66
CA THR A 51 1.67 -11.10 6.63
C THR A 51 2.45 -12.16 7.39
N ASP A 52 3.77 -12.09 7.37
CA ASP A 52 4.63 -13.03 8.11
C ASP A 52 5.01 -12.51 9.50
N SER A 53 5.75 -13.33 10.26
CA SER A 53 6.17 -13.03 11.63
C SER A 53 7.00 -11.76 11.80
N ARG A 54 7.68 -11.28 10.74
CA ARG A 54 8.50 -10.05 10.77
C ARG A 54 7.65 -8.80 10.95
N TYR A 55 6.40 -8.85 10.48
CA TYR A 55 5.53 -7.68 10.41
C TYR A 55 4.28 -7.76 11.30
N THR A 56 4.05 -8.84 12.03
CA THR A 56 2.83 -9.06 12.86
C THR A 56 2.64 -7.93 13.87
N LEU A 57 3.70 -7.56 14.60
CA LEU A 57 3.63 -6.48 15.59
C LEU A 57 3.41 -5.11 14.95
N GLN A 58 4.05 -4.85 13.81
CA GLN A 58 3.87 -3.62 13.06
C GLN A 58 2.44 -3.52 12.50
N ALA A 59 1.91 -4.61 11.93
CA ALA A 59 0.55 -4.65 11.42
C ALA A 59 -0.48 -4.41 12.53
N ALA A 60 -0.31 -5.02 13.69
CA ALA A 60 -1.19 -4.81 14.83
C ALA A 60 -1.18 -3.34 15.34
N ALA A 61 -0.03 -2.68 15.25
CA ALA A 61 0.11 -1.27 15.67
C ALA A 61 -0.44 -0.28 14.63
N GLN A 62 -0.22 -0.52 13.35
CA GLN A 62 -0.55 0.42 12.27
C GLN A 62 -1.95 0.20 11.68
N ALA A 63 -2.42 -1.04 11.61
CA ALA A 63 -3.72 -1.41 11.03
C ALA A 63 -4.70 -1.85 12.13
N ALA A 64 -4.91 -0.99 13.14
CA ALA A 64 -5.71 -1.33 14.33
C ALA A 64 -7.17 -1.71 14.03
N GLU A 65 -7.72 -1.31 12.89
CA GLU A 65 -9.08 -1.69 12.44
C GLU A 65 -9.11 -3.02 11.68
N CYS A 66 -7.95 -3.64 11.46
CA CYS A 66 -7.82 -4.88 10.73
C CYS A 66 -7.46 -6.04 11.65
N MET A 67 -7.97 -7.23 11.33
CA MET A 67 -7.41 -8.46 11.89
C MET A 67 -6.04 -8.73 11.27
N VAL A 68 -5.08 -9.20 12.05
CA VAL A 68 -3.78 -9.64 11.56
C VAL A 68 -3.75 -11.15 11.52
N LEU A 69 -3.50 -11.72 10.35
CA LEU A 69 -3.33 -13.14 10.13
C LEU A 69 -1.87 -13.43 9.77
N GLU A 70 -1.14 -14.03 10.69
CA GLU A 70 0.21 -14.50 10.42
C GLU A 70 0.17 -15.78 9.57
N HIS A 71 0.93 -15.80 8.48
CA HIS A 71 1.13 -17.00 7.69
C HIS A 71 2.49 -17.65 8.03
N THR A 72 2.51 -18.95 8.04
CA THR A 72 3.71 -19.80 8.26
C THR A 72 4.04 -20.64 7.03
N ASP A 73 3.01 -20.97 6.25
CA ASP A 73 3.10 -21.93 5.15
C ASP A 73 3.10 -21.24 3.77
N GLY A 74 2.91 -19.92 3.76
CA GLY A 74 2.85 -19.09 2.56
C GLY A 74 1.69 -18.09 2.59
N LEU A 75 1.89 -16.99 1.86
CA LEU A 75 0.94 -15.89 1.80
C LEU A 75 -0.42 -16.32 1.21
N TRP A 76 -0.39 -17.13 0.18
CA TRP A 76 -1.57 -17.57 -0.55
C TRP A 76 -2.34 -18.66 0.18
N GLU A 77 -1.64 -19.58 0.84
CA GLU A 77 -2.21 -20.67 1.65
C GLU A 77 -3.03 -20.13 2.83
N ALA A 78 -2.64 -18.96 3.33
CA ALA A 78 -3.37 -18.29 4.42
C ALA A 78 -4.80 -17.86 4.02
N ILE A 79 -5.09 -17.70 2.73
CA ILE A 79 -6.44 -17.39 2.23
C ILE A 79 -7.43 -18.48 2.65
N GLY A 80 -7.01 -19.74 2.68
CA GLY A 80 -7.83 -20.85 3.14
C GLY A 80 -8.26 -20.77 4.61
N LYS A 81 -7.58 -19.92 5.41
CA LYS A 81 -7.93 -19.66 6.82
C LYS A 81 -8.94 -18.52 6.98
N LEU A 82 -9.25 -17.79 5.89
CA LEU A 82 -10.22 -16.71 5.90
C LEU A 82 -11.65 -17.28 5.88
N ASN A 83 -12.53 -16.69 6.68
CA ASN A 83 -13.96 -17.02 6.63
C ASN A 83 -14.61 -16.19 5.50
N LEU A 84 -14.43 -16.64 4.26
CA LEU A 84 -14.94 -15.95 3.08
C LEU A 84 -16.43 -16.27 2.88
N SER A 85 -17.19 -15.24 2.52
CA SER A 85 -18.60 -15.37 2.15
C SER A 85 -18.84 -14.73 0.78
N GLY A 86 -19.49 -15.47 -0.10
CA GLY A 86 -19.79 -15.02 -1.47
C GLY A 86 -18.91 -15.70 -2.52
N GLU A 87 -19.21 -15.39 -3.78
CA GLU A 87 -18.59 -16.08 -4.93
C GLU A 87 -17.82 -15.13 -5.84
N LYS A 88 -18.05 -13.81 -5.69
CA LYS A 88 -17.48 -12.80 -6.60
C LYS A 88 -16.50 -11.91 -5.85
N PHE A 89 -15.24 -12.09 -6.13
CA PHE A 89 -14.18 -11.29 -5.53
C PHE A 89 -13.50 -10.37 -6.54
N ALA A 90 -12.94 -9.29 -6.05
CA ALA A 90 -12.06 -8.44 -6.84
C ALA A 90 -10.58 -8.66 -6.45
N PHE A 91 -9.69 -8.22 -7.31
CA PHE A 91 -8.29 -8.00 -7.00
C PHE A 91 -7.82 -6.68 -7.62
N ASP A 92 -6.86 -6.00 -6.95
CA ASP A 92 -6.27 -4.75 -7.43
C ASP A 92 -5.32 -5.05 -8.61
N GLY A 93 -5.86 -4.97 -9.83
CA GLY A 93 -5.15 -5.38 -11.05
C GLY A 93 -3.97 -4.47 -11.41
N ASP A 94 -3.88 -3.29 -10.81
CA ASP A 94 -2.72 -2.40 -11.02
C ASP A 94 -1.45 -2.94 -10.32
N CYS A 95 -1.62 -3.84 -9.34
CA CYS A 95 -0.55 -4.36 -8.50
C CYS A 95 -0.41 -5.88 -8.50
N PHE A 96 -1.40 -6.62 -9.00
CA PHE A 96 -1.32 -8.06 -9.12
C PHE A 96 -0.58 -8.47 -10.37
N SER A 97 0.47 -9.27 -10.24
CA SER A 97 1.06 -9.97 -11.37
C SER A 97 0.15 -11.12 -11.83
N TYR A 98 0.41 -11.65 -13.03
CA TYR A 98 -0.27 -12.86 -13.51
C TYR A 98 -0.05 -14.04 -12.57
N HIS A 99 1.15 -14.17 -12.01
CA HIS A 99 1.47 -15.21 -11.02
C HIS A 99 0.63 -15.06 -9.75
N ASP A 100 0.50 -13.84 -9.23
CA ASP A 100 -0.35 -13.57 -8.05
C ASP A 100 -1.81 -13.99 -8.30
N PHE A 101 -2.33 -13.67 -9.49
CA PHE A 101 -3.67 -14.07 -9.87
C PHE A 101 -3.82 -15.60 -9.97
N GLN A 102 -2.82 -16.31 -10.52
CA GLN A 102 -2.83 -17.77 -10.55
C GLN A 102 -2.84 -18.38 -9.15
N CYS A 103 -2.01 -17.85 -8.23
CA CYS A 103 -1.98 -18.27 -6.85
C CYS A 103 -3.34 -18.03 -6.16
N LEU A 104 -3.90 -16.82 -6.27
CA LEU A 104 -5.20 -16.48 -5.72
C LEU A 104 -6.31 -17.41 -6.25
N SER A 105 -6.39 -17.59 -7.55
CA SER A 105 -7.43 -18.41 -8.18
C SER A 105 -7.30 -19.89 -7.83
N SER A 106 -6.10 -20.38 -7.56
CA SER A 106 -5.88 -21.75 -7.12
C SER A 106 -6.44 -22.03 -5.74
N GLN A 107 -6.47 -21.01 -4.86
CA GLN A 107 -7.02 -21.11 -3.50
C GLN A 107 -8.56 -21.02 -3.48
N LEU A 108 -9.16 -20.35 -4.46
CA LEU A 108 -10.60 -20.06 -4.52
C LEU A 108 -11.18 -20.49 -5.88
N ARG A 109 -11.11 -21.80 -6.18
CA ARG A 109 -11.39 -22.38 -7.50
C ARG A 109 -12.80 -22.14 -8.02
N ASP A 110 -13.78 -22.08 -7.12
CA ASP A 110 -15.19 -21.89 -7.46
C ASP A 110 -15.62 -20.41 -7.46
N SER A 111 -14.67 -19.49 -7.30
CA SER A 111 -14.94 -18.06 -7.25
C SER A 111 -14.76 -17.37 -8.60
N ILE A 112 -15.55 -16.34 -8.80
CA ILE A 112 -15.45 -15.44 -9.96
C ILE A 112 -14.62 -14.23 -9.55
N PHE A 113 -13.62 -13.90 -10.36
CA PHE A 113 -12.73 -12.76 -10.10
C PHE A 113 -12.95 -11.61 -11.06
N SER A 114 -12.95 -10.40 -10.52
CA SER A 114 -12.99 -9.15 -11.27
C SER A 114 -11.68 -8.38 -11.06
N ASN A 115 -11.02 -8.04 -12.16
CA ASN A 115 -9.92 -7.09 -12.14
C ASN A 115 -10.49 -5.68 -11.94
N VAL A 116 -10.01 -4.96 -10.92
CA VAL A 116 -10.40 -3.57 -10.64
C VAL A 116 -9.17 -2.70 -10.41
N SER A 117 -9.28 -1.41 -10.74
CA SER A 117 -8.30 -0.41 -10.39
C SER A 117 -8.77 0.39 -9.17
N LEU A 118 -7.91 0.53 -8.18
CA LEU A 118 -8.15 1.35 -6.98
C LEU A 118 -7.61 2.77 -7.10
N VAL A 119 -6.98 3.13 -8.22
CA VAL A 119 -6.42 4.46 -8.47
C VAL A 119 -7.50 5.55 -8.32
N GLY A 120 -8.71 5.31 -8.84
CA GLY A 120 -9.81 6.26 -8.75
C GLY A 120 -10.20 6.63 -7.31
N LEU A 121 -10.14 5.67 -6.38
CA LEU A 121 -10.42 5.91 -4.96
C LEU A 121 -9.35 6.74 -4.25
N ARG A 122 -8.10 6.74 -4.77
CA ARG A 122 -6.95 7.46 -4.23
C ARG A 122 -6.65 8.77 -4.97
N SER A 123 -7.32 9.05 -6.07
CA SER A 123 -7.02 10.22 -6.92
C SER A 123 -7.44 11.54 -6.26
N ILE A 124 -8.54 11.54 -5.51
CA ILE A 124 -8.99 12.71 -4.75
C ILE A 124 -8.44 12.62 -3.34
N LYS A 125 -7.56 13.56 -2.99
CA LYS A 125 -6.85 13.60 -1.70
C LYS A 125 -7.71 14.26 -0.63
N ASP A 126 -7.65 13.72 0.57
CA ASP A 126 -8.23 14.35 1.75
C ASP A 126 -7.29 15.42 2.35
N GLU A 127 -7.73 16.15 3.36
CA GLU A 127 -6.97 17.25 3.99
C GLU A 127 -5.68 16.77 4.66
N GLU A 128 -5.67 15.56 5.22
CA GLU A 128 -4.48 14.97 5.82
C GLU A 128 -3.44 14.63 4.75
N GLU A 129 -3.88 14.03 3.64
CA GLU A 129 -3.02 13.73 2.50
C GLU A 129 -2.45 15.00 1.86
N ILE A 130 -3.27 16.03 1.71
CA ILE A 130 -2.83 17.34 1.21
C ILE A 130 -1.77 17.94 2.13
N THR A 131 -1.95 17.84 3.44
CA THR A 131 -0.97 18.33 4.43
C THR A 131 0.36 17.60 4.30
N LEU A 132 0.33 16.27 4.17
CA LEU A 132 1.55 15.47 3.98
C LEU A 132 2.25 15.77 2.65
N ILE A 133 1.49 15.96 1.56
CA ILE A 133 2.04 16.34 0.25
C ILE A 133 2.72 17.72 0.34
N LYS A 134 2.07 18.72 0.97
CA LYS A 134 2.67 20.05 1.18
C LYS A 134 3.99 19.94 1.95
N LYS A 135 4.01 19.16 3.03
CA LYS A 135 5.24 18.93 3.81
C LYS A 135 6.35 18.27 2.96
N ALA A 136 6.00 17.30 2.12
CA ALA A 136 6.98 16.67 1.21
C ALA A 136 7.54 17.68 0.19
N VAL A 137 6.70 18.56 -0.36
CA VAL A 137 7.14 19.66 -1.25
C VAL A 137 8.08 20.60 -0.52
N GLU A 138 7.74 21.05 0.69
CA GLU A 138 8.62 21.93 1.49
C GLU A 138 10.00 21.31 1.78
N ILE A 139 10.06 19.99 2.01
CA ILE A 139 11.33 19.27 2.19
C ILE A 139 12.13 19.31 0.88
N SER A 140 11.47 19.04 -0.26
CA SER A 140 12.14 19.05 -1.56
C SER A 140 12.67 20.43 -1.93
N ASP A 141 11.89 21.49 -1.69
CA ASP A 141 12.30 22.87 -1.96
C ASP A 141 13.53 23.26 -1.13
N LYS A 142 13.50 23.00 0.20
CA LYS A 142 14.63 23.28 1.09
C LYS A 142 15.88 22.47 0.74
N ALA A 143 15.71 21.19 0.37
CA ALA A 143 16.83 20.37 -0.05
C ALA A 143 17.42 20.87 -1.39
N PHE A 144 16.58 21.34 -2.30
CA PHE A 144 17.05 21.97 -3.54
C PHE A 144 17.82 23.28 -3.29
N GLU A 145 17.29 24.18 -2.44
CA GLU A 145 17.99 25.40 -2.02
C GLU A 145 19.36 25.08 -1.40
N PHE A 146 19.42 24.10 -0.51
CA PHE A 146 20.68 23.64 0.06
C PHE A 146 21.66 23.14 -1.01
N MET A 147 21.19 22.44 -2.04
CA MET A 147 22.05 21.99 -3.14
C MET A 147 22.60 23.15 -3.97
N LEU A 148 21.82 24.22 -4.21
CA LEU A 148 22.33 25.40 -4.93
C LEU A 148 23.52 26.04 -4.22
N ASP A 149 23.55 26.02 -2.89
CA ASP A 149 24.64 26.59 -2.10
C ASP A 149 25.88 25.66 -1.99
N ASN A 150 25.71 24.37 -2.24
CA ASN A 150 26.74 23.37 -2.00
C ASN A 150 27.29 22.70 -3.27
N LEU A 151 26.63 22.87 -4.43
CA LEU A 151 27.15 22.40 -5.70
C LEU A 151 28.38 23.19 -6.15
N HIS A 152 29.43 22.48 -6.56
CA HIS A 152 30.65 23.14 -7.08
C HIS A 152 31.25 22.34 -8.25
N GLU A 153 32.06 23.01 -9.02
CA GLU A 153 32.80 22.41 -10.14
C GLU A 153 33.69 21.26 -9.66
N GLY A 154 33.61 20.10 -10.34
CA GLY A 154 34.37 18.89 -10.00
C GLY A 154 33.62 17.94 -9.05
N MET A 155 32.46 18.32 -8.50
CA MET A 155 31.61 17.40 -7.74
C MET A 155 31.09 16.28 -8.65
N ARG A 156 31.12 15.06 -8.18
CA ARG A 156 30.55 13.90 -8.90
C ARG A 156 29.02 13.88 -8.73
N GLU A 157 28.30 13.36 -9.73
CA GLU A 157 26.85 13.16 -9.64
C GLU A 157 26.44 12.32 -8.42
N THR A 158 27.21 11.27 -8.13
CA THR A 158 26.96 10.41 -6.93
C THR A 158 27.14 11.15 -5.61
N GLU A 159 28.06 12.13 -5.55
CA GLU A 159 28.25 12.96 -4.35
C GLU A 159 27.09 13.95 -4.21
N ALA A 160 26.66 14.56 -5.31
CA ALA A 160 25.50 15.45 -5.33
C ALA A 160 24.22 14.69 -4.92
N ALA A 161 23.98 13.50 -5.48
CA ALA A 161 22.85 12.66 -5.11
C ALA A 161 22.87 12.30 -3.61
N ALA A 162 24.01 11.84 -3.09
CA ALA A 162 24.14 11.47 -1.68
C ALA A 162 23.92 12.68 -0.74
N LEU A 163 24.38 13.86 -1.12
CA LEU A 163 24.21 15.09 -0.36
C LEU A 163 22.77 15.55 -0.35
N LEU A 164 22.08 15.48 -1.49
CA LEU A 164 20.66 15.77 -1.62
C LEU A 164 19.81 14.84 -0.75
N GLU A 165 20.03 13.53 -0.86
CA GLU A 165 19.29 12.55 -0.08
C GLU A 165 19.53 12.68 1.43
N TYR A 166 20.77 12.96 1.83
CA TYR A 166 21.10 13.25 3.23
C TYR A 166 20.30 14.45 3.75
N GLU A 167 20.26 15.54 3.00
CA GLU A 167 19.53 16.74 3.41
C GLU A 167 18.02 16.49 3.48
N MET A 168 17.43 15.80 2.50
CA MET A 168 16.02 15.42 2.54
C MET A 168 15.69 14.60 3.80
N ARG A 169 16.53 13.62 4.17
CA ARG A 169 16.37 12.83 5.39
C ARG A 169 16.54 13.67 6.65
N ARG A 170 17.51 14.60 6.67
CA ARG A 170 17.73 15.54 7.78
C ARG A 170 16.49 16.42 8.01
N LEU A 171 15.78 16.77 6.95
CA LEU A 171 14.53 17.55 7.00
C LEU A 171 13.30 16.69 7.34
N GLY A 172 13.44 15.37 7.48
CA GLY A 172 12.41 14.46 7.94
C GLY A 172 11.70 13.67 6.85
N SER A 173 12.29 13.55 5.65
CA SER A 173 11.81 12.62 4.63
C SER A 173 12.04 11.17 5.05
N GLU A 174 11.06 10.29 4.81
CA GLU A 174 11.21 8.84 4.97
C GLU A 174 12.17 8.26 3.92
N GLY A 175 12.26 8.88 2.75
CA GLY A 175 13.10 8.44 1.65
C GLY A 175 12.91 9.30 0.40
N VAL A 176 13.55 8.90 -0.68
CA VAL A 176 13.37 9.52 -2.00
C VAL A 176 12.19 8.89 -2.72
N SER A 177 11.53 9.64 -3.60
CA SER A 177 10.37 9.16 -4.37
C SER A 177 10.77 8.20 -5.50
N PHE A 178 11.99 8.34 -5.99
CA PHE A 178 12.62 7.53 -7.04
C PHE A 178 14.14 7.59 -6.89
N PRO A 179 14.91 6.64 -7.43
CA PRO A 179 16.37 6.67 -7.39
C PRO A 179 16.91 7.99 -7.95
N THR A 180 17.82 8.61 -7.21
CA THR A 180 18.43 9.89 -7.55
C THR A 180 19.59 9.71 -8.50
#